data_a23e51f4b18bde1839e7a3776ccaeb2b
#
_entry.id   a23e51f4b18bde1839e7a3776ccaeb2b
#
_cell.length_a   1.000
_cell.length_b   1.000
_cell.length_c   1.000
_cell.angle_alpha   90.00
_cell.angle_beta   90.00
_cell.angle_gamma   90.00
#
_symmetry.space_group_name_H-M   'P 1'
#
loop_
_entity.id
_entity.type
_entity.pdbx_description
1 polymer ?
#
loop_
_entity_poly.entity_id
_entity_poly.type
_entity_poly.pdbx_seq_one_letter_code
_entity_poly.pdbx_strand_id
1 'polypeptide(L)'
;AFSRDRAVPGHKYWTKLDGNRNPSHAAFGVGFFATVLTLPALWAPKGTVVPIAFFAVTSVTVLGLFLSFMIPIYLRWKQGEHFKTGSWNLGKHYKWMAPVAVIEIIYISIVLCLPTTPAGVPWNENFSWLAVQYAPIALIVIIGGAIIWWNVSAKKWFKAPEHKARLVE
;
A
#
# COMPACT_ATOMS: atom_id res chain seq x y z
N ALA A 1 -1.00 -10.65 -10.36
CA ALA A 1 -1.69 -11.26 -9.22
C ALA A 1 -3.11 -10.71 -9.07
N PHE A 2 -3.33 -9.45 -8.68
CA PHE A 2 -4.65 -8.86 -8.43
C PHE A 2 -5.65 -9.02 -9.58
N SER A 3 -5.21 -8.86 -10.84
CA SER A 3 -6.08 -9.04 -12.00
C SER A 3 -6.50 -10.50 -12.18
N ARG A 4 -5.61 -11.44 -11.88
CA ARG A 4 -5.92 -12.88 -11.92
C ARG A 4 -6.96 -13.24 -10.87
N ASP A 5 -6.89 -12.62 -9.69
CA ASP A 5 -7.80 -12.84 -8.58
C ASP A 5 -9.11 -12.02 -8.73
N ARG A 6 -9.31 -11.39 -9.90
CA ARG A 6 -10.48 -10.56 -10.25
C ARG A 6 -10.67 -9.36 -9.33
N ALA A 7 -9.62 -8.89 -8.66
CA ALA A 7 -9.69 -7.77 -7.72
C ALA A 7 -9.59 -6.38 -8.40
N VAL A 8 -9.40 -6.32 -9.71
CA VAL A 8 -9.25 -5.07 -10.48
C VAL A 8 -10.32 -4.97 -11.55
N PRO A 9 -10.93 -3.78 -11.76
CA PRO A 9 -11.84 -3.54 -12.86
C PRO A 9 -11.18 -3.88 -14.20
N GLY A 10 -11.93 -4.51 -15.11
CA GLY A 10 -11.37 -4.90 -16.41
C GLY A 10 -10.35 -6.04 -16.33
N HIS A 11 -10.39 -6.88 -15.28
CA HIS A 11 -9.47 -7.99 -15.05
C HIS A 11 -9.22 -8.85 -16.30
N LYS A 12 -10.23 -9.07 -17.15
CA LYS A 12 -10.11 -9.82 -18.41
C LYS A 12 -9.09 -9.22 -19.38
N TYR A 13 -8.95 -7.89 -19.39
CA TYR A 13 -7.97 -7.20 -20.21
C TYR A 13 -6.55 -7.35 -19.65
N TRP A 14 -6.42 -7.15 -18.35
CA TRP A 14 -5.13 -7.17 -17.65
C TRP A 14 -4.54 -8.59 -17.50
N THR A 15 -5.37 -9.63 -17.60
CA THR A 15 -4.93 -11.04 -17.52
C THR A 15 -4.53 -11.63 -18.87
N LYS A 16 -4.69 -10.90 -19.98
CA LYS A 16 -4.24 -11.38 -21.28
C LYS A 16 -2.73 -11.59 -21.28
N LEU A 17 -2.33 -12.78 -21.69
CA LEU A 17 -0.94 -13.16 -21.86
C LEU A 17 -0.55 -13.02 -23.33
N ASP A 18 0.67 -12.58 -23.57
CA ASP A 18 1.28 -12.56 -24.88
C ASP A 18 1.74 -13.97 -25.31
N GLY A 19 2.17 -14.13 -26.56
CA GLY A 19 2.65 -15.41 -27.09
C GLY A 19 3.76 -16.08 -26.25
N ASN A 20 4.55 -15.25 -25.54
CA ASN A 20 5.57 -15.68 -24.59
C ASN A 20 5.05 -15.88 -23.15
N ARG A 21 3.74 -15.92 -22.95
CA ARG A 21 3.08 -16.01 -21.63
C ARG A 21 3.38 -14.86 -20.68
N ASN A 22 3.79 -13.70 -21.19
CA ASN A 22 4.01 -12.49 -20.39
C ASN A 22 2.72 -11.66 -20.29
N PRO A 23 2.43 -11.04 -19.13
CA PRO A 23 1.27 -10.16 -18.95
C PRO A 23 1.55 -8.75 -19.47
N SER A 24 1.81 -8.61 -20.77
CA SER A 24 2.25 -7.36 -21.42
C SER A 24 1.27 -6.21 -21.16
N HIS A 25 -0.04 -6.46 -21.25
CA HIS A 25 -1.07 -5.44 -21.01
C HIS A 25 -1.00 -4.90 -19.57
N ALA A 26 -0.78 -5.78 -18.58
CA ALA A 26 -0.64 -5.35 -17.20
C ALA A 26 0.66 -4.56 -16.97
N ALA A 27 1.77 -4.98 -17.59
CA ALA A 27 3.05 -4.29 -17.51
C ALA A 27 2.97 -2.88 -18.10
N PHE A 28 2.40 -2.74 -19.30
CA PHE A 28 2.16 -1.42 -19.92
C PHE A 28 1.22 -0.56 -19.07
N GLY A 29 0.16 -1.14 -18.50
CA GLY A 29 -0.76 -0.41 -17.63
C GLY A 29 -0.05 0.12 -16.38
N VAL A 30 0.73 -0.70 -15.70
CA VAL A 30 1.51 -0.27 -14.52
C VAL A 30 2.51 0.82 -14.90
N GLY A 31 3.25 0.65 -16.00
CA GLY A 31 4.19 1.65 -16.51
C GLY A 31 3.51 2.99 -16.84
N PHE A 32 2.36 2.96 -17.51
CA PHE A 32 1.58 4.15 -17.83
C PHE A 32 1.12 4.89 -16.54
N PHE A 33 0.49 4.19 -15.60
CA PHE A 33 0.04 4.81 -14.36
C PHE A 33 1.20 5.32 -13.51
N ALA A 34 2.32 4.60 -13.45
CA ALA A 34 3.51 5.06 -12.76
C ALA A 34 4.04 6.37 -13.38
N THR A 35 4.10 6.45 -14.72
CA THR A 35 4.52 7.66 -15.41
C THR A 35 3.57 8.82 -15.12
N VAL A 36 2.26 8.60 -15.19
CA VAL A 36 1.26 9.65 -14.88
C VAL A 36 1.41 10.14 -13.44
N LEU A 37 1.65 9.26 -12.48
CA LEU A 37 1.85 9.64 -11.08
C LEU A 37 3.14 10.42 -10.85
N THR A 38 4.15 10.26 -11.70
CA THR A 38 5.41 10.99 -11.60
C THR A 38 5.41 12.32 -12.37
N LEU A 39 4.44 12.55 -13.27
CA LEU A 39 4.35 13.80 -14.03
C LEU A 39 4.36 15.07 -13.15
N PRO A 40 3.66 15.15 -12.00
CA PRO A 40 3.72 16.33 -11.13
C PRO A 40 5.13 16.65 -10.64
N ALA A 41 6.05 15.67 -10.60
CA ALA A 41 7.42 15.89 -10.22
C ALA A 41 8.23 16.73 -11.24
N LEU A 42 7.74 16.86 -12.47
CA LEU A 42 8.37 17.72 -13.50
C LEU A 42 8.15 19.21 -13.21
N TRP A 43 7.12 19.57 -12.43
CA TRP A 43 6.84 20.95 -12.02
C TRP A 43 7.43 21.25 -10.63
N ALA A 44 8.70 20.92 -10.43
CA ALA A 44 9.39 21.28 -9.19
C ALA A 44 9.47 22.82 -9.08
N PRO A 45 9.12 23.42 -7.92
CA PRO A 45 9.31 24.84 -7.69
C PRO A 45 10.79 25.22 -7.83
N LYS A 46 11.06 26.42 -8.40
CA LYS A 46 12.43 26.93 -8.52
C LYS A 46 13.10 26.97 -7.15
N GLY A 47 14.30 26.39 -7.05
CA GLY A 47 15.07 26.35 -5.79
C GLY A 47 14.88 25.08 -4.94
N THR A 48 14.02 24.14 -5.33
CA THR A 48 13.93 22.83 -4.68
C THR A 48 14.78 21.80 -5.43
N VAL A 49 15.66 21.10 -4.70
CA VAL A 49 16.54 20.09 -5.27
C VAL A 49 15.78 18.79 -5.58
N VAL A 50 14.73 18.50 -4.79
CA VAL A 50 13.91 17.28 -4.97
C VAL A 50 12.43 17.65 -5.03
N PRO A 51 11.69 17.14 -6.01
CA PRO A 51 10.26 17.42 -6.16
C PRO A 51 9.46 16.92 -4.96
N ILE A 52 8.61 17.77 -4.41
CA ILE A 52 7.73 17.44 -3.26
C ILE A 52 6.85 16.23 -3.58
N ALA A 53 6.36 16.16 -4.82
CA ALA A 53 5.57 15.03 -5.30
C ALA A 53 6.34 13.69 -5.21
N PHE A 54 7.65 13.70 -5.43
CA PHE A 54 8.48 12.51 -5.30
C PHE A 54 8.51 12.00 -3.85
N PHE A 55 8.72 12.90 -2.88
CA PHE A 55 8.67 12.53 -1.46
C PHE A 55 7.30 12.01 -1.04
N ALA A 56 6.23 12.64 -1.50
CA ALA A 56 4.87 12.19 -1.18
C ALA A 56 4.60 10.79 -1.73
N VAL A 57 4.93 10.51 -2.99
CA VAL A 57 4.75 9.18 -3.62
C VAL A 57 5.58 8.11 -2.91
N THR A 58 6.85 8.41 -2.61
CA THR A 58 7.74 7.48 -1.91
C THR A 58 7.23 7.14 -0.52
N SER A 59 6.84 8.17 0.25
CA SER A 59 6.31 7.98 1.61
C SER A 59 5.01 7.18 1.60
N VAL A 60 4.09 7.45 0.68
CA VAL A 60 2.83 6.70 0.54
C VAL A 60 3.10 5.23 0.19
N THR A 61 4.10 4.97 -0.67
CA THR A 61 4.47 3.59 -1.04
C THR A 61 4.97 2.81 0.18
N VAL A 62 5.84 3.41 0.98
CA VAL A 62 6.37 2.80 2.21
C VAL A 62 5.26 2.58 3.23
N LEU A 63 4.43 3.60 3.47
CA LEU A 63 3.28 3.50 4.38
C LEU A 63 2.29 2.43 3.95
N GLY A 64 1.94 2.37 2.67
CA GLY A 64 1.03 1.37 2.11
C GLY A 64 1.56 -0.05 2.30
N LEU A 65 2.87 -0.23 2.07
CA LEU A 65 3.54 -1.52 2.26
C LEU A 65 3.52 -1.95 3.74
N PHE A 66 3.89 -1.06 4.65
CA PHE A 66 3.90 -1.34 6.09
C PHE A 66 2.49 -1.67 6.60
N LEU A 67 1.48 -0.91 6.22
CA LEU A 67 0.10 -1.18 6.62
C LEU A 67 -0.41 -2.51 6.05
N SER A 68 -0.02 -2.87 4.82
CA SER A 68 -0.40 -4.15 4.22
C SER A 68 0.23 -5.35 4.93
N PHE A 69 1.46 -5.21 5.46
CA PHE A 69 2.08 -6.24 6.29
C PHE A 69 1.53 -6.28 7.71
N MET A 70 1.13 -5.14 8.27
CA MET A 70 0.56 -5.07 9.61
C MET A 70 -0.72 -5.91 9.74
N ILE A 71 -1.58 -5.88 8.72
CA ILE A 71 -2.88 -6.57 8.75
C ILE A 71 -2.73 -8.08 9.00
N PRO A 72 -1.96 -8.85 8.21
CA PRO A 72 -1.80 -10.28 8.45
C PRO A 72 -1.08 -10.60 9.77
N ILE A 73 -0.14 -9.76 10.22
CA ILE A 73 0.52 -9.94 11.52
C ILE A 73 -0.50 -9.80 12.65
N TYR A 74 -1.33 -8.74 12.61
CA TYR A 74 -2.38 -8.51 13.58
C TYR A 74 -3.43 -9.64 13.56
N LEU A 75 -3.88 -10.06 12.39
CA LEU A 75 -4.85 -11.15 12.25
C LEU A 75 -4.28 -12.47 12.77
N ARG A 76 -3.01 -12.77 12.50
CA ARG A 76 -2.33 -13.95 13.05
C ARG A 76 -2.31 -13.91 14.57
N TRP A 77 -2.00 -12.76 15.16
CA TRP A 77 -2.00 -12.58 16.61
C TRP A 77 -3.40 -12.77 17.21
N LYS A 78 -4.43 -12.18 16.57
CA LYS A 78 -5.82 -12.29 17.00
C LYS A 78 -6.37 -13.72 16.92
N GLN A 79 -6.01 -14.49 15.90
CA GLN A 79 -6.42 -15.89 15.74
C GLN A 79 -5.76 -16.82 16.77
N GLY A 80 -4.63 -16.44 17.32
CA GLY A 80 -3.97 -17.19 18.36
C GLY A 80 -3.66 -18.64 17.96
N GLU A 81 -4.11 -19.59 18.77
CA GLU A 81 -3.87 -21.03 18.57
C GLU A 81 -4.74 -21.65 17.47
N HIS A 82 -5.82 -20.98 17.05
CA HIS A 82 -6.69 -21.46 15.97
C HIS A 82 -6.07 -21.29 14.57
N PHE A 83 -4.96 -20.58 14.47
CA PHE A 83 -4.27 -20.40 13.21
C PHE A 83 -3.45 -21.64 12.84
N LYS A 84 -3.71 -22.23 11.67
CA LYS A 84 -2.91 -23.33 11.14
C LYS A 84 -1.56 -22.80 10.66
N THR A 85 -0.51 -23.13 11.37
CA THR A 85 0.87 -22.74 11.03
C THR A 85 1.42 -23.63 9.92
N GLY A 86 2.28 -23.05 9.08
CA GLY A 86 3.08 -23.82 8.14
C GLY A 86 4.26 -24.56 8.80
N SER A 87 5.07 -25.22 7.99
CA SER A 87 6.27 -25.95 8.44
C SER A 87 7.29 -25.03 9.12
N TRP A 88 7.40 -23.79 8.68
CA TRP A 88 8.23 -22.76 9.30
C TRP A 88 7.33 -21.77 10.04
N ASN A 89 7.55 -21.62 11.36
CA ASN A 89 6.76 -20.74 12.20
C ASN A 89 7.55 -20.26 13.42
N LEU A 90 7.09 -19.17 14.04
CA LEU A 90 7.70 -18.56 15.22
C LEU A 90 7.40 -19.30 16.53
N GLY A 91 6.73 -20.45 16.50
CA GLY A 91 6.33 -21.16 17.69
C GLY A 91 5.53 -20.27 18.64
N LYS A 92 5.85 -20.31 19.95
CA LYS A 92 5.18 -19.50 20.98
C LYS A 92 5.58 -18.01 20.96
N HIS A 93 6.66 -17.67 20.28
CA HIS A 93 7.18 -16.28 20.26
C HIS A 93 6.26 -15.29 19.53
N TYR A 94 5.37 -15.75 18.66
CA TYR A 94 4.41 -14.87 18.00
C TYR A 94 3.56 -14.06 18.97
N LYS A 95 3.32 -14.57 20.19
CA LYS A 95 2.44 -13.93 21.20
C LYS A 95 2.93 -12.55 21.60
N TRP A 96 4.24 -12.35 21.66
CA TRP A 96 4.85 -11.08 22.02
C TRP A 96 5.44 -10.34 20.79
N MET A 97 5.99 -11.07 19.82
CA MET A 97 6.61 -10.46 18.64
C MET A 97 5.57 -9.77 17.73
N ALA A 98 4.39 -10.38 17.57
CA ALA A 98 3.36 -9.80 16.72
C ALA A 98 2.84 -8.44 17.23
N PRO A 99 2.45 -8.27 18.52
CA PRO A 99 2.05 -6.95 18.99
C PRO A 99 3.18 -5.92 18.95
N VAL A 100 4.43 -6.31 19.24
CA VAL A 100 5.60 -5.41 19.10
C VAL A 100 5.74 -4.95 17.67
N ALA A 101 5.69 -5.85 16.69
CA ALA A 101 5.77 -5.48 15.28
C ALA A 101 4.61 -4.55 14.83
N VAL A 102 3.40 -4.78 15.32
CA VAL A 102 2.25 -3.91 15.04
C VAL A 102 2.48 -2.51 15.61
N ILE A 103 2.93 -2.41 16.87
CA ILE A 103 3.22 -1.13 17.53
C ILE A 103 4.35 -0.39 16.77
N GLU A 104 5.40 -1.11 16.40
CA GLU A 104 6.53 -0.55 15.63
C GLU A 104 6.06 0.00 14.29
N ILE A 105 5.25 -0.73 13.54
CA ILE A 105 4.71 -0.28 12.25
C ILE A 105 3.86 0.98 12.45
N ILE A 106 2.99 1.02 13.47
CA ILE A 106 2.19 2.20 13.77
C ILE A 106 3.09 3.40 14.11
N TYR A 107 4.09 3.21 14.96
CA TYR A 107 5.03 4.24 15.35
C TYR A 107 5.78 4.82 14.14
N ILE A 108 6.38 3.95 13.32
CA ILE A 108 7.08 4.38 12.10
C ILE A 108 6.14 5.08 11.13
N SER A 109 4.89 4.58 10.98
CA SER A 109 3.90 5.23 10.13
C SER A 109 3.57 6.65 10.57
N ILE A 110 3.45 6.88 11.88
CA ILE A 110 3.25 8.23 12.44
C ILE A 110 4.47 9.11 12.15
N VAL A 111 5.68 8.62 12.39
CA VAL A 111 6.91 9.36 12.14
C VAL A 111 7.04 9.77 10.67
N LEU A 112 6.72 8.86 9.74
CA LEU A 112 6.74 9.15 8.30
C LEU A 112 5.68 10.17 7.85
N CYS A 113 4.66 10.38 8.65
CA CYS A 113 3.63 11.40 8.40
C CYS A 113 4.02 12.77 8.92
N LEU A 114 5.05 12.88 9.77
CA LEU A 114 5.50 14.17 10.31
C LEU A 114 6.26 14.98 9.26
N PRO A 115 6.18 16.33 9.33
CA PRO A 115 6.97 17.19 8.47
C PRO A 115 8.46 16.96 8.68
N THR A 116 9.22 16.90 7.59
CA THR A 116 10.67 16.71 7.62
C THR A 116 11.44 18.00 7.95
N THR A 117 10.79 19.16 7.84
CA THR A 117 11.36 20.46 8.12
C THR A 117 10.42 21.31 8.97
N PRO A 118 10.93 22.21 9.83
CA PRO A 118 10.10 23.10 10.64
C PRO A 118 9.13 23.97 9.81
N ALA A 119 9.49 24.32 8.58
CA ALA A 119 8.65 25.11 7.67
C ALA A 119 7.40 24.35 7.20
N GLY A 120 7.34 23.03 7.38
CA GLY A 120 6.15 22.21 7.09
C GLY A 120 5.13 22.15 8.21
N VAL A 121 5.41 22.76 9.36
CA VAL A 121 4.55 22.79 10.55
C VAL A 121 3.63 24.01 10.49
N PRO A 122 2.28 23.83 10.52
CA PRO A 122 1.32 24.94 10.27
C PRO A 122 1.42 26.13 11.23
N TRP A 123 1.94 25.94 12.43
CA TRP A 123 2.09 27.00 13.45
C TRP A 123 3.49 27.60 13.52
N ASN A 124 4.34 27.31 12.52
CA ASN A 124 5.65 27.92 12.42
C ASN A 124 5.57 29.26 11.67
N GLU A 125 6.30 30.29 12.13
CA GLU A 125 6.32 31.63 11.52
C GLU A 125 6.78 31.60 10.05
N ASN A 126 7.65 30.65 9.69
CA ASN A 126 8.16 30.44 8.34
C ASN A 126 7.41 29.35 7.59
N PHE A 127 6.11 29.15 7.86
CA PHE A 127 5.33 28.12 7.22
C PHE A 127 5.31 28.25 5.70
N SER A 128 5.54 27.13 5.03
CA SER A 128 5.47 27.02 3.57
C SER A 128 4.70 25.78 3.15
N TRP A 129 3.70 25.96 2.31
CA TRP A 129 2.98 24.84 1.69
C TRP A 129 3.90 23.87 0.94
N LEU A 130 5.04 24.36 0.44
CA LEU A 130 6.05 23.56 -0.25
C LEU A 130 6.82 22.61 0.68
N ALA A 131 6.78 22.86 1.99
CA ALA A 131 7.49 22.06 3.00
C ALA A 131 6.56 21.08 3.73
N VAL A 132 5.27 21.10 3.44
CA VAL A 132 4.26 20.21 4.05
C VAL A 132 4.48 18.76 3.59
N GLN A 133 4.39 17.81 4.53
CA GLN A 133 4.38 16.39 4.20
C GLN A 133 2.98 15.98 3.70
N TYR A 134 2.87 15.75 2.40
CA TYR A 134 1.60 15.39 1.76
C TYR A 134 1.25 13.90 1.85
N ALA A 135 2.14 13.07 2.38
CA ALA A 135 1.92 11.63 2.50
C ALA A 135 0.63 11.25 3.26
N PRO A 136 0.29 11.89 4.41
CA PRO A 136 -0.96 11.57 5.11
C PRO A 136 -2.20 11.87 4.27
N ILE A 137 -2.21 12.99 3.56
CA ILE A 137 -3.33 13.39 2.70
C ILE A 137 -3.49 12.39 1.55
N ALA A 138 -2.41 12.06 0.88
CA ALA A 138 -2.42 11.07 -0.20
C ALA A 138 -2.87 9.69 0.30
N LEU A 139 -2.42 9.28 1.48
CA LEU A 139 -2.83 8.02 2.11
C LEU A 139 -4.35 7.99 2.38
N ILE A 140 -4.89 9.07 2.97
CA ILE A 140 -6.34 9.21 3.24
C ILE A 140 -7.13 9.14 1.93
N VAL A 141 -6.69 9.82 0.88
CA VAL A 141 -7.35 9.80 -0.44
C VAL A 141 -7.34 8.39 -1.04
N ILE A 142 -6.20 7.69 -0.98
CA ILE A 142 -6.07 6.34 -1.54
C ILE A 142 -6.92 5.34 -0.75
N ILE A 143 -6.81 5.32 0.57
CA ILE A 143 -7.56 4.39 1.43
C ILE A 143 -9.06 4.74 1.38
N GLY A 144 -9.42 6.01 1.47
CA GLY A 144 -10.80 6.47 1.36
C GLY A 144 -11.40 6.11 0.01
N GLY A 145 -10.68 6.34 -1.08
CA GLY A 145 -11.07 5.92 -2.42
C GLY A 145 -11.27 4.40 -2.53
N ALA A 146 -10.38 3.61 -1.95
CA ALA A 146 -10.49 2.16 -1.92
C ALA A 146 -11.72 1.69 -1.12
N ILE A 147 -11.99 2.31 0.02
CA ILE A 147 -13.18 2.01 0.86
C ILE A 147 -14.47 2.37 0.11
N ILE A 148 -14.52 3.54 -0.51
CA ILE A 148 -15.67 3.96 -1.32
C ILE A 148 -15.87 2.97 -2.48
N TRP A 149 -14.82 2.68 -3.23
CA TRP A 149 -14.84 1.69 -4.31
C TRP A 149 -15.34 0.32 -3.85
N TRP A 150 -14.87 -0.15 -2.71
CA TRP A 150 -15.32 -1.41 -2.12
C TRP A 150 -16.82 -1.41 -1.86
N ASN A 151 -17.35 -0.38 -1.21
CA ASN A 151 -18.77 -0.32 -0.86
C ASN A 151 -19.68 -0.13 -2.07
N VAL A 152 -19.27 0.66 -3.06
CA VAL A 152 -20.09 0.98 -4.24
C VAL A 152 -20.11 -0.16 -5.25
N SER A 153 -18.96 -0.78 -5.50
CA SER A 153 -18.78 -1.71 -6.61
C SER A 153 -18.17 -3.05 -6.20
N ALA A 154 -16.98 -3.06 -5.63
CA ALA A 154 -16.17 -4.25 -5.51
C ALA A 154 -16.83 -5.35 -4.65
N LYS A 155 -17.50 -5.00 -3.57
CA LYS A 155 -18.22 -5.94 -2.69
C LYS A 155 -19.25 -6.80 -3.42
N LYS A 156 -19.81 -6.30 -4.53
CA LYS A 156 -20.87 -7.01 -5.29
C LYS A 156 -20.34 -8.13 -6.19
N TRP A 157 -19.11 -8.01 -6.64
CA TRP A 157 -18.55 -8.93 -7.65
C TRP A 157 -17.24 -9.60 -7.22
N PHE A 158 -16.55 -9.06 -6.21
CA PHE A 158 -15.32 -9.65 -5.71
C PHE A 158 -15.63 -10.93 -4.93
N LYS A 159 -15.00 -12.02 -5.35
CA LYS A 159 -14.98 -13.30 -4.63
C LYS A 159 -13.54 -13.57 -4.24
N ALA A 160 -13.32 -13.81 -2.95
CA ALA A 160 -12.01 -14.23 -2.48
C ALA A 160 -11.58 -15.51 -3.23
N PRO A 161 -10.28 -15.64 -3.56
CA PRO A 161 -9.78 -16.87 -4.17
C PRO A 161 -10.12 -18.06 -3.27
N GLU A 162 -10.89 -19.02 -3.79
CA GLU A 162 -11.09 -20.27 -3.09
C GLU A 162 -9.74 -20.99 -3.02
N HIS A 163 -9.17 -21.07 -1.85
CA HIS A 163 -8.00 -21.89 -1.59
C HIS A 163 -8.46 -23.35 -1.63
N LYS A 164 -8.57 -23.91 -2.83
CA LYS A 164 -8.58 -25.35 -2.98
C LYS A 164 -7.21 -25.82 -2.49
N ALA A 165 -7.13 -26.15 -1.20
CA ALA A 165 -6.04 -26.94 -0.70
C ALA A 165 -6.01 -28.19 -1.58
N ARG A 166 -5.08 -28.24 -2.55
CA ARG A 166 -4.70 -29.51 -3.15
C ARG A 166 -4.10 -30.28 -1.98
N LEU A 167 -4.90 -31.12 -1.40
CA LEU A 167 -4.41 -32.24 -0.65
C LEU A 167 -3.58 -33.02 -1.68
N VAL A 168 -2.27 -32.86 -1.64
CA VAL A 168 -1.33 -33.74 -2.27
C VAL A 168 -1.45 -35.03 -1.46
N GLU A 169 -2.19 -35.96 -2.00
CA GLU A 169 -2.13 -37.37 -1.61
C GLU A 169 -0.72 -37.91 -1.91
#